data_fead87b86480a172359b7c24e798d6d2
#
_entry.id   fead87b86480a172359b7c24e798d6d2
#
_cell.length_a   1.000
_cell.length_b   1.000
_cell.length_c   1.000
_cell.angle_alpha   90.00
_cell.angle_beta   90.00
_cell.angle_gamma   90.00
#
_symmetry.space_group_name_H-M   'P 1'
#
loop_
_entity.id
_entity.type
_entity.pdbx_description
1 polymer ?
#
loop_
_entity_poly.entity_id
_entity_poly.type
_entity_poly.pdbx_seq_one_letter_code
_entity_poly.pdbx_strand_id
1 'polypeptide(L)'
;MGELILGKDNEVFKQGRVRTVQTPGGTGALRVAADLVKVANPGSELWASDPTWANHLALFPGAGVVMHSYPYFDAENSSLRYDDMIAALQQRGPGDIVLFHACCHNPCGVSPNPEQWQVIANIAGERGFTPMIDIAYMGFERGVEED
;
A
#
# COMPACT_ATOMS: atom_id res chain seq x y z
N MET A 1 9.62 1.53 15.68
CA MET A 1 8.84 1.07 14.49
C MET A 1 9.48 1.52 13.18
N GLY A 2 9.71 2.81 12.93
CA GLY A 2 10.32 3.24 11.68
C GLY A 2 11.65 2.55 11.37
N GLU A 3 12.52 2.38 12.35
CA GLU A 3 13.80 1.65 12.18
C GLU A 3 13.58 0.14 11.88
N LEU A 4 12.52 -0.45 12.40
CA LEU A 4 12.18 -1.85 12.13
C LEU A 4 11.74 -2.05 10.67
N ILE A 5 10.93 -1.13 10.15
CA ILE A 5 10.36 -1.22 8.79
C ILE A 5 11.38 -0.81 7.72
N LEU A 6 12.15 0.25 7.98
CA LEU A 6 13.03 0.86 6.97
C LEU A 6 14.50 0.49 7.12
N GLY A 7 14.86 -0.25 8.17
CA GLY A 7 16.25 -0.51 8.52
C GLY A 7 16.89 0.66 9.27
N LYS A 8 17.65 0.35 10.31
CA LYS A 8 18.24 1.32 11.25
C LYS A 8 19.18 2.33 10.57
N ASP A 9 19.93 1.88 9.58
CA ASP A 9 20.95 2.68 8.90
C ASP A 9 20.46 3.34 7.61
N ASN A 10 19.15 3.30 7.35
CA ASN A 10 18.57 3.86 6.13
C ASN A 10 18.77 5.39 6.08
N GLU A 11 19.25 5.87 4.94
CA GLU A 11 19.55 7.29 4.72
C GLU A 11 18.35 8.23 4.89
N VAL A 12 17.10 7.73 4.73
CA VAL A 12 15.89 8.54 4.92
C VAL A 12 15.74 9.07 6.36
N PHE A 13 16.29 8.34 7.36
CA PHE A 13 16.34 8.82 8.73
C PHE A 13 17.36 9.95 8.91
N LYS A 14 18.56 9.78 8.38
CA LYS A 14 19.62 10.80 8.45
C LYS A 14 19.21 12.11 7.78
N GLN A 15 18.44 12.00 6.69
CA GLN A 15 17.89 13.14 5.97
C GLN A 15 16.64 13.76 6.63
N GLY A 16 16.16 13.22 7.76
CA GLY A 16 14.97 13.72 8.44
C GLY A 16 13.67 13.57 7.65
N ARG A 17 13.62 12.64 6.69
CA ARG A 17 12.46 12.40 5.82
C ARG A 17 11.40 11.50 6.43
N VAL A 18 11.67 10.89 7.60
CA VAL A 18 10.74 9.99 8.30
C VAL A 18 10.03 10.73 9.41
N ARG A 19 8.74 10.53 9.51
CA ARG A 19 7.90 10.91 10.65
C ARG A 19 7.11 9.69 11.10
N THR A 20 7.05 9.47 12.40
CA THR A 20 6.30 8.35 13.01
C THR A 20 5.24 8.90 13.94
N VAL A 21 4.03 8.39 13.80
CA VAL A 21 2.88 8.77 14.65
C VAL A 21 2.27 7.50 15.21
N GLN A 22 2.04 7.50 16.54
CA GLN A 22 1.33 6.42 17.22
C GLN A 22 -0.18 6.62 17.08
N THR A 23 -0.91 5.57 16.73
CA THR A 23 -2.36 5.58 16.57
C THR A 23 -3.01 4.42 17.31
N PRO A 24 -4.32 4.45 17.60
CA PRO A 24 -5.03 3.31 18.17
C PRO A 24 -5.28 2.24 17.09
N GLY A 25 -4.27 1.38 16.87
CA GLY A 25 -4.33 0.28 15.89
C GLY A 25 -4.28 0.73 14.43
N GLY A 26 -4.33 -0.26 13.51
CA GLY A 26 -4.24 -0.04 12.07
C GLY A 26 -5.39 0.81 11.51
N THR A 27 -6.61 0.62 12.00
CA THR A 27 -7.77 1.45 11.59
C THR A 27 -7.54 2.93 11.91
N GLY A 28 -6.97 3.24 13.07
CA GLY A 28 -6.61 4.62 13.43
C GLY A 28 -5.50 5.16 12.52
N ALA A 29 -4.50 4.32 12.18
CA ALA A 29 -3.42 4.70 11.27
C ALA A 29 -3.95 5.03 9.86
N LEU A 30 -4.79 4.17 9.31
CA LEU A 30 -5.42 4.38 8.00
C LEU A 30 -6.30 5.62 7.98
N ARG A 31 -7.04 5.90 9.07
CA ARG A 31 -7.84 7.13 9.16
C ARG A 31 -6.96 8.37 9.15
N VAL A 32 -5.89 8.39 9.94
CA VAL A 32 -4.92 9.50 9.94
C VAL A 32 -4.27 9.67 8.55
N ALA A 33 -3.94 8.55 7.89
CA ALA A 33 -3.40 8.59 6.53
C ALA A 33 -4.42 9.18 5.53
N ALA A 34 -5.69 8.78 5.60
CA ALA A 34 -6.75 9.33 4.75
C ALA A 34 -6.93 10.84 4.96
N ASP A 35 -6.96 11.29 6.21
CA ASP A 35 -7.08 12.71 6.53
C ASP A 35 -5.84 13.50 6.05
N LEU A 36 -4.63 12.93 6.18
CA LEU A 36 -3.40 13.51 5.66
C LEU A 36 -3.44 13.68 4.13
N VAL A 37 -3.88 12.65 3.42
CA VAL A 37 -4.06 12.68 1.96
C VAL A 37 -4.98 13.84 1.57
N LYS A 38 -6.12 13.97 2.22
CA LYS A 38 -7.11 15.04 1.95
C LYS A 38 -6.54 16.44 2.17
N VAL A 39 -5.66 16.59 3.16
CA VAL A 39 -5.02 17.89 3.45
C VAL A 39 -3.88 18.17 2.47
N ALA A 40 -3.05 17.17 2.17
CA ALA A 40 -1.88 17.34 1.32
C ALA A 40 -2.22 17.46 -0.17
N ASN A 41 -3.22 16.69 -0.63
CA ASN A 41 -3.70 16.72 -2.01
C ASN A 41 -5.19 16.40 -2.07
N PRO A 42 -6.08 17.42 -1.95
CA PRO A 42 -7.53 17.24 -1.89
C PRO A 42 -8.17 16.53 -3.08
N GLY A 43 -7.49 16.51 -4.22
CA GLY A 43 -7.93 15.84 -5.46
C GLY A 43 -7.45 14.40 -5.62
N SER A 44 -6.71 13.85 -4.64
CA SER A 44 -6.19 12.48 -4.71
C SER A 44 -7.32 11.45 -4.71
N GLU A 45 -7.16 10.43 -5.56
CA GLU A 45 -7.97 9.23 -5.61
C GLU A 45 -7.15 8.02 -5.12
N LEU A 46 -7.80 7.09 -4.42
CA LEU A 46 -7.13 5.92 -3.87
C LEU A 46 -7.51 4.66 -4.64
N TRP A 47 -6.52 3.89 -4.99
CA TRP A 47 -6.65 2.62 -5.71
C TRP A 47 -6.22 1.47 -4.80
N ALA A 48 -7.12 0.51 -4.54
CA ALA A 48 -6.83 -0.66 -3.73
C ALA A 48 -6.98 -1.94 -4.54
N SER A 49 -6.38 -3.03 -4.07
CA SER A 49 -6.53 -4.36 -4.67
C SER A 49 -7.98 -4.84 -4.67
N ASP A 50 -8.34 -5.65 -5.67
CA ASP A 50 -9.60 -6.39 -5.69
C ASP A 50 -9.32 -7.90 -5.61
N PRO A 51 -9.66 -8.55 -4.46
CA PRO A 51 -10.24 -7.99 -3.22
C PRO A 51 -9.25 -7.21 -2.38
N THR A 52 -9.75 -6.49 -1.38
CA THR A 52 -8.99 -5.82 -0.32
C THR A 52 -9.63 -6.06 1.04
N TRP A 53 -8.96 -5.67 2.13
CA TRP A 53 -9.56 -5.74 3.47
C TRP A 53 -10.84 -4.90 3.54
N ALA A 54 -11.92 -5.51 4.04
CA ALA A 54 -13.26 -4.92 4.01
C ALA A 54 -13.34 -3.52 4.65
N ASN A 55 -12.53 -3.25 5.69
CA ASN A 55 -12.52 -1.94 6.33
C ASN A 55 -11.96 -0.82 5.44
N HIS A 56 -11.12 -1.10 4.45
CA HIS A 56 -10.68 -0.09 3.49
C HIS A 56 -11.87 0.51 2.76
N LEU A 57 -12.85 -0.33 2.35
CA LEU A 57 -14.03 0.07 1.60
C LEU A 57 -14.96 1.01 2.37
N ALA A 58 -14.93 0.96 3.69
CA ALA A 58 -15.73 1.85 4.54
C ALA A 58 -14.93 3.08 5.00
N LEU A 59 -13.65 2.89 5.34
CA LEU A 59 -12.81 3.87 5.99
C LEU A 59 -12.45 5.04 5.05
N PHE A 60 -11.92 4.75 3.87
CA PHE A 60 -11.47 5.78 2.93
C PHE A 60 -12.63 6.62 2.38
N PRO A 61 -13.74 6.02 1.89
CA PRO A 61 -14.92 6.82 1.51
C PRO A 61 -15.52 7.58 2.70
N GLY A 62 -15.53 6.98 3.90
CA GLY A 62 -15.97 7.65 5.14
C GLY A 62 -15.10 8.85 5.55
N ALA A 63 -13.85 8.90 5.09
CA ALA A 63 -12.96 10.06 5.20
C ALA A 63 -13.10 11.04 4.01
N GLY A 64 -13.97 10.76 3.04
CA GLY A 64 -14.20 11.57 1.85
C GLY A 64 -13.11 11.40 0.77
N VAL A 65 -12.39 10.26 0.77
CA VAL A 65 -11.44 9.88 -0.30
C VAL A 65 -12.19 9.07 -1.35
N VAL A 66 -12.11 9.45 -2.61
CA VAL A 66 -12.66 8.66 -3.72
C VAL A 66 -11.82 7.40 -3.86
N MET A 67 -12.47 6.24 -3.91
CA MET A 67 -11.79 4.95 -3.92
C MET A 67 -12.17 4.14 -5.16
N HIS A 68 -11.16 3.53 -5.77
CA HIS A 68 -11.24 2.63 -6.92
C HIS A 68 -10.55 1.30 -6.61
N SER A 69 -10.69 0.34 -7.52
CA SER A 69 -9.97 -0.93 -7.40
C SER A 69 -9.08 -1.22 -8.60
N TYR A 70 -8.04 -2.02 -8.39
CA TYR A 70 -7.23 -2.63 -9.43
C TYR A 70 -7.27 -4.16 -9.35
N PRO A 71 -7.16 -4.89 -10.50
CA PRO A 71 -7.15 -6.34 -10.51
C PRO A 71 -6.00 -6.90 -9.66
N TYR A 72 -6.28 -7.89 -8.81
CA TYR A 72 -5.26 -8.44 -7.94
C TYR A 72 -5.28 -9.97 -7.85
N PHE A 73 -6.46 -10.56 -7.61
CA PHE A 73 -6.55 -11.98 -7.28
C PHE A 73 -7.39 -12.76 -8.30
N ASP A 74 -6.85 -13.91 -8.71
CA ASP A 74 -7.54 -14.94 -9.50
C ASP A 74 -8.04 -16.03 -8.54
N ALA A 75 -9.35 -16.06 -8.32
CA ALA A 75 -9.97 -17.01 -7.41
C ALA A 75 -9.99 -18.44 -7.97
N GLU A 76 -9.97 -18.62 -9.29
CA GLU A 76 -9.99 -19.94 -9.93
C GLU A 76 -8.64 -20.64 -9.75
N ASN A 77 -7.55 -19.90 -9.90
CA ASN A 77 -6.19 -20.42 -9.84
C ASN A 77 -5.49 -20.15 -8.50
N SER A 78 -6.16 -19.43 -7.57
CA SER A 78 -5.59 -19.00 -6.29
C SER A 78 -4.24 -18.28 -6.47
N SER A 79 -4.16 -17.36 -7.43
CA SER A 79 -2.92 -16.71 -7.84
C SER A 79 -3.05 -15.20 -7.98
N LEU A 80 -1.90 -14.52 -8.04
CA LEU A 80 -1.83 -13.10 -8.34
C LEU A 80 -2.10 -12.84 -9.83
N ARG A 81 -3.03 -11.96 -10.15
CA ARG A 81 -3.26 -11.44 -11.50
C ARG A 81 -2.19 -10.40 -11.84
N TYR A 82 -0.94 -10.85 -11.88
CA TYR A 82 0.21 -9.95 -11.93
C TYR A 82 0.18 -9.03 -13.16
N ASP A 83 -0.02 -9.57 -14.34
CA ASP A 83 0.02 -8.78 -15.58
C ASP A 83 -1.11 -7.74 -15.63
N ASP A 84 -2.31 -8.11 -15.19
CA ASP A 84 -3.45 -7.19 -15.12
C ASP A 84 -3.21 -6.09 -14.07
N MET A 85 -2.64 -6.46 -12.92
CA MET A 85 -2.24 -5.50 -11.89
C MET A 85 -1.22 -4.50 -12.46
N ILE A 86 -0.15 -4.96 -13.09
CA ILE A 86 0.87 -4.10 -13.69
C ILE A 86 0.28 -3.17 -14.74
N ALA A 87 -0.59 -3.69 -15.62
CA ALA A 87 -1.27 -2.88 -16.63
C ALA A 87 -2.13 -1.78 -15.99
N ALA A 88 -2.82 -2.09 -14.87
CA ALA A 88 -3.58 -1.09 -14.12
C ALA A 88 -2.68 -0.05 -13.45
N LEU A 89 -1.56 -0.45 -12.84
CA LEU A 89 -0.60 0.46 -12.19
C LEU A 89 0.05 1.43 -13.19
N GLN A 90 0.33 0.97 -14.40
CA GLN A 90 0.87 1.81 -15.47
C GLN A 90 -0.07 2.92 -15.94
N GLN A 91 -1.35 2.84 -15.62
CA GLN A 91 -2.33 3.90 -15.89
C GLN A 91 -2.43 4.94 -14.75
N ARG A 92 -1.74 4.73 -13.64
CA ARG A 92 -1.72 5.67 -12.50
C ARG A 92 -0.75 6.80 -12.77
N GLY A 93 -0.94 7.90 -12.05
CA GLY A 93 -0.12 9.10 -12.24
C GLY A 93 -0.02 9.97 -11.00
N PRO A 94 0.60 11.15 -11.12
CA PRO A 94 0.70 12.09 -10.01
C PRO A 94 -0.69 12.45 -9.45
N GLY A 95 -0.83 12.33 -8.13
CA GLY A 95 -2.10 12.54 -7.45
C GLY A 95 -2.86 11.26 -7.11
N ASP A 96 -2.62 10.16 -7.83
CA ASP A 96 -3.13 8.85 -7.43
C ASP A 96 -2.38 8.31 -6.21
N ILE A 97 -3.11 7.61 -5.35
CA ILE A 97 -2.56 6.85 -4.23
C ILE A 97 -2.88 5.38 -4.48
N VAL A 98 -1.87 4.53 -4.42
CA VAL A 98 -2.06 3.09 -4.60
C VAL A 98 -1.79 2.39 -3.29
N LEU A 99 -2.82 1.74 -2.74
CA LEU A 99 -2.76 0.99 -1.50
C LEU A 99 -2.35 -0.44 -1.78
N PHE A 100 -1.25 -0.86 -1.15
CA PHE A 100 -0.73 -2.21 -1.18
C PHE A 100 -0.73 -2.83 0.21
N HIS A 101 -0.94 -4.15 0.30
CA HIS A 101 -0.60 -4.93 1.48
C HIS A 101 0.85 -5.41 1.34
N ALA A 102 1.71 -5.12 2.31
CA ALA A 102 3.13 -5.44 2.20
C ALA A 102 3.40 -6.94 2.14
N CYS A 103 2.73 -7.69 3.02
CA CYS A 103 2.82 -9.14 3.15
C CYS A 103 1.48 -9.72 3.62
N CYS A 104 1.30 -11.03 3.52
CA CYS A 104 0.10 -11.74 3.98
C CYS A 104 -1.19 -11.04 3.54
N HIS A 105 -1.35 -10.79 2.24
CA HIS A 105 -2.47 -10.02 1.70
C HIS A 105 -3.83 -10.47 2.24
N ASN A 106 -4.58 -9.56 2.84
CA ASN A 106 -5.91 -9.82 3.37
C ASN A 106 -7.01 -9.39 2.36
N PRO A 107 -7.87 -10.30 1.83
CA PRO A 107 -8.16 -11.64 2.37
C PRO A 107 -7.51 -12.81 1.62
N CYS A 108 -6.80 -12.62 0.50
CA CYS A 108 -6.47 -13.73 -0.38
C CYS A 108 -5.19 -14.50 -0.01
N GLY A 109 -4.32 -13.94 0.85
CA GLY A 109 -3.07 -14.58 1.27
C GLY A 109 -1.98 -14.65 0.18
N VAL A 110 -2.19 -14.02 -0.98
CA VAL A 110 -1.23 -14.02 -2.10
C VAL A 110 -0.53 -12.67 -2.15
N SER A 111 0.80 -12.69 -2.10
CA SER A 111 1.62 -11.47 -2.14
C SER A 111 2.57 -11.48 -3.36
N PRO A 112 2.95 -10.33 -3.91
CA PRO A 112 4.02 -10.25 -4.90
C PRO A 112 5.34 -10.75 -4.34
N ASN A 113 6.15 -11.42 -5.14
CA ASN A 113 7.50 -11.79 -4.77
C ASN A 113 8.46 -10.57 -4.83
N PRO A 114 9.72 -10.68 -4.32
CA PRO A 114 10.66 -9.55 -4.28
C PRO A 114 10.93 -8.90 -5.65
N GLU A 115 11.03 -9.71 -6.71
CA GLU A 115 11.25 -9.23 -8.07
C GLU A 115 10.05 -8.44 -8.59
N GLN A 116 8.83 -8.90 -8.28
CA GLN A 116 7.59 -8.23 -8.61
C GLN A 116 7.43 -6.92 -7.84
N TRP A 117 7.82 -6.89 -6.56
CA TRP A 117 7.87 -5.66 -5.76
C TRP A 117 8.84 -4.63 -6.35
N GLN A 118 9.99 -5.06 -6.87
CA GLN A 118 10.93 -4.15 -7.54
C GLN A 118 10.31 -3.51 -8.79
N VAL A 119 9.56 -4.30 -9.58
CA VAL A 119 8.84 -3.77 -10.75
C VAL A 119 7.79 -2.74 -10.32
N ILE A 120 6.98 -3.06 -9.28
CA ILE A 120 5.98 -2.14 -8.73
C ILE A 120 6.63 -0.82 -8.28
N ALA A 121 7.76 -0.89 -7.56
CA ALA A 121 8.49 0.29 -7.10
C ALA A 121 9.02 1.15 -8.26
N ASN A 122 9.53 0.53 -9.32
CA ASN A 122 9.97 1.23 -10.52
C ASN A 122 8.81 1.96 -11.20
N ILE A 123 7.67 1.28 -11.39
CA ILE A 123 6.45 1.88 -11.97
C ILE A 123 5.97 3.07 -11.10
N ALA A 124 5.98 2.94 -9.78
CA ALA A 124 5.61 4.04 -8.89
C ALA A 124 6.50 5.27 -9.10
N GLY A 125 7.82 5.07 -9.23
CA GLY A 125 8.77 6.13 -9.51
C GLY A 125 8.58 6.77 -10.90
N GLU A 126 8.36 5.95 -11.92
CA GLU A 126 8.16 6.41 -13.31
C GLU A 126 6.84 7.14 -13.50
N ARG A 127 5.77 6.62 -12.91
CA ARG A 127 4.41 7.14 -13.05
C ARG A 127 4.09 8.28 -12.08
N GLY A 128 4.80 8.35 -10.94
CA GLY A 128 4.66 9.41 -9.95
C GLY A 128 3.44 9.27 -9.03
N PHE A 129 2.78 8.12 -8.98
CA PHE A 129 1.76 7.88 -7.97
C PHE A 129 2.39 7.65 -6.59
N THR A 130 1.64 7.88 -5.53
CA THR A 130 2.10 7.68 -4.15
C THR A 130 1.73 6.28 -3.67
N PRO A 131 2.69 5.38 -3.38
CA PRO A 131 2.38 4.11 -2.75
C PRO A 131 2.00 4.34 -1.27
N MET A 132 0.91 3.71 -0.83
CA MET A 132 0.50 3.57 0.55
C MET A 132 0.63 2.10 0.93
N ILE A 133 1.48 1.79 1.90
CA ILE A 133 1.77 0.41 2.28
C ILE A 133 1.10 0.10 3.61
N ASP A 134 0.16 -0.85 3.62
CA ASP A 134 -0.46 -1.40 4.83
C ASP A 134 0.30 -2.66 5.27
N ILE A 135 0.86 -2.61 6.48
CA ILE A 135 1.64 -3.70 7.07
C ILE A 135 0.97 -4.14 8.37
N ALA A 136 0.03 -5.09 8.28
CA ALA A 136 -0.64 -5.63 9.47
C ALA A 136 0.03 -6.90 10.02
N TYR A 137 0.77 -7.62 9.18
CA TYR A 137 1.22 -8.99 9.44
C TYR A 137 2.73 -9.18 9.25
N MET A 138 3.54 -8.14 9.48
CA MET A 138 5.00 -8.21 9.38
C MET A 138 5.57 -9.36 10.21
N GLY A 139 6.39 -10.19 9.59
CA GLY A 139 7.04 -11.36 10.21
C GLY A 139 6.25 -12.66 10.06
N PHE A 140 5.07 -12.65 9.44
CA PHE A 140 4.21 -13.84 9.32
C PHE A 140 4.28 -14.55 7.96
N GLU A 141 4.88 -13.96 6.94
CA GLU A 141 5.03 -14.58 5.62
C GLU A 141 6.40 -15.24 5.45
N ARG A 142 7.50 -14.47 5.57
CA ARG A 142 8.88 -14.95 5.38
C ARG A 142 9.78 -14.67 6.58
N GLY A 143 9.42 -13.72 7.42
CA GLY A 143 10.18 -13.28 8.58
C GLY A 143 10.19 -11.75 8.70
N VAL A 144 10.57 -11.27 9.89
CA VAL A 144 10.52 -9.82 10.21
C VAL A 144 11.44 -8.99 9.30
N GLU A 145 12.54 -9.58 8.83
CA GLU A 145 13.53 -8.88 8.00
C GLU A 145 13.19 -8.97 6.51
N GLU A 146 12.43 -9.99 6.10
CA GLU A 146 12.09 -10.27 4.71
C GLU A 146 10.72 -9.74 4.27
N ASP A 147 9.81 -9.50 5.22
CA ASP A 147 8.49 -8.93 4.98
C ASP A 147 8.54 -7.40 4.93
#